data_35626bfc7a374e26a5f353fa4ba2b40f
#
_entry.id   35626bfc7a374e26a5f353fa4ba2b40f
#
_cell.length_a   1.000
_cell.length_b   1.000
_cell.length_c   1.000
_cell.angle_alpha   90.00
_cell.angle_beta   90.00
_cell.angle_gamma   90.00
#
_symmetry.space_group_name_H-M   'P 1'
#
loop_
_entity.id
_entity.type
_entity.pdbx_description
1 polymer ?
#
loop_
_entity_poly.entity_id
_entity_poly.type
_entity_poly.pdbx_seq_one_letter_code
_entity_poly.pdbx_strand_id
1 'polypeptide(L)'
;MRKVLFVFALCASIATAHAGGLMTNTNYHIAFDRMFARGATTEIDAVFSNPAGLAWGHEGWQLSLNFQKPWQNRDVEIDINNFLANPAAGNPGATFHKKYNGEASAPIVPALFASYKKDRWAVSAMIGIVGSGGFVEYDEGVPMFNVPITAKMYSTLYQKIAGTPYAAQADALARDFILDSSMKGKQYIYGGQVNFTYRIIDCLSAAVGFRANYYDGYYKGHVTAMPGQKISSMVGNNPLMDLQLDCVQRGWGFTPIISADFHMNKWTVAMRYEFRTKINTENDTRVLTIGLQGASGYSVTDVKAMAEQNGNAAVIAALSAPDKLGDMAGKMTDYLPNERVRYDMPSLFVAAVGYEFTPGLRAATEFHFFDDKNAKMGGQRQEKLSHGTYEILAGVEWDINEKFTVSCGGQHTDYGLTDDYQQNTSFACDSWSLGLGGAWNINEKIRLNASYFCSLYSDYNKKINNAYGTPYTVDKTYSRTNNVIGIGIDYRF
;
A
#
# COMPACT_ATOMS: atom_id res chain seq x y z
N MET A 1 8.00 -23.06 28.69
CA MET A 1 6.83 -22.39 28.12
C MET A 1 6.95 -20.87 27.98
N ARG A 2 7.64 -20.11 28.82
CA ARG A 2 7.93 -18.66 28.58
C ARG A 2 8.77 -18.33 27.35
N LYS A 3 9.34 -19.31 26.64
CA LYS A 3 10.31 -19.15 25.54
C LYS A 3 9.71 -19.23 24.12
N VAL A 4 8.42 -19.58 23.97
CA VAL A 4 7.75 -19.78 22.66
C VAL A 4 7.09 -18.50 22.13
N LEU A 5 6.83 -17.54 23.00
CA LEU A 5 5.99 -16.36 22.72
C LEU A 5 6.69 -15.20 21.99
N PHE A 6 7.96 -15.33 21.58
CA PHE A 6 8.75 -14.18 21.13
C PHE A 6 8.88 -14.01 19.59
N VAL A 7 8.21 -14.85 18.81
CA VAL A 7 8.55 -15.00 17.39
C VAL A 7 7.55 -14.40 16.40
N PHE A 8 6.52 -13.71 16.85
CA PHE A 8 5.37 -13.42 16.01
C PHE A 8 5.09 -11.96 15.71
N ALA A 9 5.65 -11.45 14.63
CA ALA A 9 5.22 -10.20 14.02
C ALA A 9 5.41 -10.21 12.51
N LEU A 10 4.69 -11.05 11.82
CA LEU A 10 4.66 -11.05 10.37
C LEU A 10 3.40 -10.37 9.86
N CYS A 11 3.58 -9.48 8.92
CA CYS A 11 2.61 -8.97 7.96
C CYS A 11 1.65 -7.88 8.41
N ALA A 12 1.98 -6.67 8.05
CA ALA A 12 0.99 -5.61 7.88
C ALA A 12 1.18 -4.94 6.51
N SER A 13 0.12 -5.01 5.74
CA SER A 13 -0.27 -4.18 4.60
C SER A 13 0.82 -3.46 3.81
N ILE A 14 0.94 -3.82 2.59
CA ILE A 14 1.72 -3.16 1.54
C ILE A 14 0.84 -2.06 0.95
N ALA A 15 1.18 -0.82 1.21
CA ALA A 15 0.56 0.30 0.53
C ALA A 15 1.35 0.62 -0.73
N THR A 16 0.68 0.80 -1.81
CA THR A 16 1.26 1.10 -3.12
C THR A 16 1.42 2.58 -3.34
N ALA A 17 2.35 2.95 -4.19
CA ALA A 17 2.55 4.32 -4.61
C ALA A 17 1.76 4.58 -5.90
N HIS A 18 0.60 5.15 -5.73
CA HIS A 18 -0.17 5.77 -6.80
C HIS A 18 -0.65 7.13 -6.29
N ALA A 19 -1.01 8.03 -7.16
CA ALA A 19 -1.79 9.19 -6.78
C ALA A 19 -3.08 8.70 -6.11
N GLY A 20 -3.39 9.21 -4.92
CA GLY A 20 -4.54 8.79 -4.13
C GLY A 20 -4.24 8.69 -2.63
N GLY A 21 -5.23 8.30 -1.85
CA GLY A 21 -5.09 7.99 -0.42
C GLY A 21 -4.29 6.73 -0.16
N LEU A 22 -4.21 6.33 1.10
CA LEU A 22 -3.44 5.13 1.50
C LEU A 22 -3.90 3.84 0.82
N MET A 23 -5.21 3.72 0.53
CA MET A 23 -5.83 2.55 -0.08
C MET A 23 -6.49 2.83 -1.43
N THR A 24 -6.56 4.08 -1.85
CA THR A 24 -7.32 4.52 -3.03
C THR A 24 -6.38 5.00 -4.12
N ASN A 25 -6.58 4.56 -5.34
CA ASN A 25 -5.90 5.08 -6.53
C ASN A 25 -6.80 6.08 -7.25
N THR A 26 -6.20 7.03 -7.96
CA THR A 26 -6.94 8.04 -8.77
C THR A 26 -6.43 8.15 -10.20
N ASN A 27 -5.32 7.54 -10.53
CA ASN A 27 -4.61 7.63 -11.81
C ASN A 27 -5.01 6.53 -12.80
N TYR A 28 -6.25 6.50 -13.25
CA TYR A 28 -6.70 5.41 -14.15
C TYR A 28 -6.65 5.76 -15.63
N HIS A 29 -6.75 7.04 -15.95
CA HIS A 29 -6.72 7.53 -17.32
C HIS A 29 -5.42 8.26 -17.60
N ILE A 30 -4.85 8.07 -18.78
CA ILE A 30 -3.56 8.66 -19.14
C ILE A 30 -3.59 10.19 -19.15
N ALA A 31 -4.77 10.79 -19.35
CA ALA A 31 -4.94 12.23 -19.19
C ALA A 31 -4.66 12.71 -17.76
N PHE A 32 -4.98 11.91 -16.73
CA PHE A 32 -4.61 12.22 -15.35
C PHE A 32 -3.08 12.16 -15.17
N ASP A 33 -2.44 11.10 -15.64
CA ASP A 33 -0.99 10.91 -15.47
C ASP A 33 -0.16 12.07 -16.07
N ARG A 34 -0.68 12.73 -17.12
CA ARG A 34 0.01 13.84 -17.78
C ARG A 34 -0.37 15.23 -17.27
N MET A 35 -1.50 15.37 -16.52
CA MET A 35 -1.99 16.67 -16.05
C MET A 35 -2.34 16.73 -14.56
N PHE A 36 -2.67 15.61 -13.92
CA PHE A 36 -3.16 15.40 -12.54
C PHE A 36 -4.52 16.04 -12.22
N ALA A 37 -4.72 17.34 -12.40
CA ALA A 37 -5.98 18.01 -12.06
C ALA A 37 -7.04 17.77 -13.13
N ARG A 38 -7.87 16.74 -12.99
CA ARG A 38 -8.88 16.30 -13.98
C ARG A 38 -10.33 16.39 -13.48
N GLY A 39 -10.57 16.90 -12.27
CA GLY A 39 -11.92 17.01 -11.71
C GLY A 39 -12.84 17.95 -12.50
N ALA A 40 -12.28 18.94 -13.21
CA ALA A 40 -13.02 19.87 -14.05
C ALA A 40 -13.05 19.47 -15.55
N THR A 41 -12.75 18.19 -15.87
CA THR A 41 -12.76 17.70 -17.25
C THR A 41 -14.17 17.39 -17.75
N THR A 42 -14.38 17.54 -19.04
CA THR A 42 -15.60 17.10 -19.75
C THR A 42 -15.32 15.94 -20.73
N GLU A 43 -14.09 15.47 -20.76
CA GLU A 43 -13.66 14.35 -21.60
C GLU A 43 -14.05 12.99 -20.97
N ILE A 44 -13.72 11.88 -21.61
CA ILE A 44 -14.14 10.54 -21.16
C ILE A 44 -13.59 10.17 -19.77
N ASP A 45 -12.46 10.69 -19.35
CA ASP A 45 -11.91 10.49 -18.02
C ASP A 45 -12.77 11.09 -16.89
N ALA A 46 -13.71 11.98 -17.22
CA ALA A 46 -14.75 12.42 -16.29
C ALA A 46 -15.59 11.28 -15.71
N VAL A 47 -15.69 10.13 -16.39
CA VAL A 47 -16.37 8.92 -15.89
C VAL A 47 -15.92 8.58 -14.48
N PHE A 48 -14.63 8.75 -14.18
CA PHE A 48 -14.07 8.58 -12.84
C PHE A 48 -13.82 9.91 -12.13
N SER A 49 -13.17 10.88 -12.80
CA SER A 49 -12.70 12.10 -12.16
C SER A 49 -13.85 12.98 -11.64
N ASN A 50 -14.92 13.15 -12.43
CA ASN A 50 -16.15 13.84 -12.06
C ASN A 50 -17.27 13.50 -13.02
N PRO A 51 -18.10 12.46 -12.76
CA PRO A 51 -19.14 12.03 -13.68
C PRO A 51 -20.11 13.12 -14.13
N ALA A 52 -20.35 14.16 -13.31
CA ALA A 52 -21.20 15.27 -13.67
C ALA A 52 -20.67 16.08 -14.88
N GLY A 53 -19.34 16.11 -15.08
CA GLY A 53 -18.70 16.77 -16.24
C GLY A 53 -19.10 16.19 -17.59
N LEU A 54 -19.52 14.92 -17.63
CA LEU A 54 -19.99 14.27 -18.87
C LEU A 54 -21.22 14.92 -19.48
N ALA A 55 -21.99 15.73 -18.71
CA ALA A 55 -23.12 16.51 -19.24
C ALA A 55 -22.71 17.50 -20.34
N TRP A 56 -21.44 17.90 -20.35
CA TRP A 56 -20.86 18.87 -21.29
C TRP A 56 -19.96 18.19 -22.34
N GLY A 57 -19.75 16.88 -22.19
CA GLY A 57 -18.90 16.09 -23.07
C GLY A 57 -19.46 15.80 -24.44
N HIS A 58 -18.79 14.95 -25.19
CA HIS A 58 -19.15 14.56 -26.54
C HIS A 58 -20.47 13.78 -26.60
N GLU A 59 -21.33 14.13 -27.59
CA GLU A 59 -22.55 13.40 -27.88
C GLU A 59 -22.24 12.02 -28.48
N GLY A 60 -23.07 11.01 -28.15
CA GLY A 60 -22.89 9.65 -28.62
C GLY A 60 -22.03 8.77 -27.72
N TRP A 61 -21.54 7.69 -28.27
CA TRP A 61 -20.69 6.74 -27.57
C TRP A 61 -19.23 7.15 -27.55
N GLN A 62 -18.58 6.96 -26.42
CA GLN A 62 -17.14 7.03 -26.26
C GLN A 62 -16.63 5.80 -25.51
N LEU A 63 -15.45 5.31 -25.90
CA LEU A 63 -14.72 4.25 -25.24
C LEU A 63 -13.29 4.71 -25.02
N SER A 64 -12.67 4.31 -23.91
CA SER A 64 -11.25 4.53 -23.67
C SER A 64 -10.62 3.30 -23.03
N LEU A 65 -9.45 2.92 -23.53
CA LEU A 65 -8.64 1.84 -23.02
C LEU A 65 -7.26 2.38 -22.67
N ASN A 66 -6.87 2.18 -21.42
CA ASN A 66 -5.65 2.73 -20.85
C ASN A 66 -4.79 1.62 -20.26
N PHE A 67 -3.48 1.77 -20.39
CA PHE A 67 -2.47 0.87 -19.85
C PHE A 67 -1.36 1.67 -19.19
N GLN A 68 -1.02 1.29 -17.97
CA GLN A 68 0.07 1.88 -17.22
C GLN A 68 1.07 0.82 -16.81
N LYS A 69 2.35 1.19 -16.80
CA LYS A 69 3.46 0.41 -16.27
C LYS A 69 4.09 1.17 -15.11
N PRO A 70 3.73 0.87 -13.86
CA PRO A 70 4.41 1.40 -12.68
C PRO A 70 5.64 0.55 -12.32
N TRP A 71 6.67 1.21 -11.76
CA TRP A 71 7.77 0.57 -11.03
C TRP A 71 8.22 1.44 -9.87
N GLN A 72 8.49 0.81 -8.74
CA GLN A 72 8.70 1.48 -7.47
C GLN A 72 9.73 0.72 -6.65
N ASN A 73 10.52 1.46 -5.88
CA ASN A 73 11.30 0.90 -4.78
C ASN A 73 10.69 1.35 -3.45
N ARG A 74 10.79 0.50 -2.44
CA ARG A 74 10.27 0.70 -1.10
C ARG A 74 11.28 0.18 -0.10
N ASP A 75 12.20 1.03 0.29
CA ASP A 75 13.37 0.63 1.04
C ASP A 75 13.21 0.95 2.53
N VAL A 76 13.75 0.07 3.36
CA VAL A 76 13.84 0.27 4.81
C VAL A 76 15.30 0.12 5.21
N GLU A 77 15.92 1.23 5.62
CA GLU A 77 17.30 1.27 6.08
C GLU A 77 17.32 1.38 7.59
N ILE A 78 18.23 0.65 8.24
CA ILE A 78 18.37 0.67 9.69
C ILE A 78 19.84 0.78 10.11
N ASP A 79 20.04 1.50 11.21
CA ASP A 79 21.30 1.58 11.93
C ASP A 79 21.09 1.19 13.39
N ILE A 80 21.93 0.28 13.89
CA ILE A 80 21.90 -0.21 15.27
C ILE A 80 23.33 -0.15 15.82
N ASN A 81 23.55 0.62 16.86
CA ASN A 81 24.82 0.63 17.56
C ASN A 81 24.86 -0.52 18.59
N ASN A 82 26.05 -1.05 18.83
CA ASN A 82 26.33 -2.12 19.81
C ASN A 82 25.45 -3.36 19.58
N PHE A 83 25.13 -3.69 18.31
CA PHE A 83 24.33 -4.86 17.97
C PHE A 83 25.02 -6.15 18.41
N LEU A 84 24.29 -7.01 19.09
CA LEU A 84 24.78 -8.23 19.74
C LEU A 84 25.93 -8.00 20.72
N ALA A 85 25.94 -6.87 21.43
CA ALA A 85 26.88 -6.64 22.52
C ALA A 85 26.72 -7.70 23.62
N ASN A 86 27.83 -8.17 24.14
CA ASN A 86 27.89 -9.11 25.24
C ASN A 86 29.02 -8.73 26.21
N PRO A 87 28.76 -7.83 27.17
CA PRO A 87 29.77 -7.39 28.12
C PRO A 87 30.39 -8.54 28.94
N ALA A 88 29.60 -9.60 29.24
CA ALA A 88 30.07 -10.76 29.97
C ALA A 88 31.14 -11.55 29.19
N ALA A 89 31.12 -11.46 27.87
CA ALA A 89 32.14 -12.06 27.00
C ALA A 89 33.20 -11.04 26.54
N GLY A 90 33.16 -9.78 27.08
CA GLY A 90 34.05 -8.71 26.66
C GLY A 90 33.78 -8.18 25.26
N ASN A 91 32.61 -8.46 24.68
CA ASN A 91 32.26 -8.02 23.33
C ASN A 91 31.38 -6.76 23.37
N PRO A 92 31.86 -5.60 22.86
CA PRO A 92 31.11 -4.36 22.85
C PRO A 92 29.96 -4.34 21.82
N GLY A 93 29.85 -5.36 20.98
CA GLY A 93 28.95 -5.35 19.82
C GLY A 93 29.56 -4.65 18.62
N ALA A 94 28.80 -4.62 17.52
CA ALA A 94 29.18 -3.93 16.30
C ALA A 94 28.10 -2.91 15.90
N THR A 95 28.47 -1.94 15.08
CA THR A 95 27.48 -1.13 14.37
C THR A 95 26.91 -2.02 13.26
N PHE A 96 25.61 -2.19 13.25
CA PHE A 96 24.89 -2.93 12.24
C PHE A 96 24.12 -1.95 11.36
N HIS A 97 24.54 -1.86 10.13
CA HIS A 97 23.86 -1.08 9.09
C HIS A 97 23.35 -2.03 8.02
N LYS A 98 22.07 -1.90 7.68
CA LYS A 98 21.48 -2.69 6.60
C LYS A 98 20.32 -1.95 5.93
N LYS A 99 20.35 -1.96 4.60
CA LYS A 99 19.25 -1.53 3.76
C LYS A 99 18.51 -2.76 3.22
N TYR A 100 17.20 -2.80 3.47
CA TYR A 100 16.29 -3.81 2.96
C TYR A 100 15.56 -3.23 1.76
N ASN A 101 15.86 -3.76 0.59
CA ASN A 101 15.26 -3.29 -0.64
C ASN A 101 13.94 -3.99 -0.89
N GLY A 102 12.89 -3.20 -1.09
CA GLY A 102 11.58 -3.68 -1.49
C GLY A 102 11.29 -3.27 -2.93
N GLU A 103 11.12 -4.23 -3.81
CA GLU A 103 10.72 -3.97 -5.19
C GLU A 103 9.21 -4.11 -5.34
N ALA A 104 8.58 -3.08 -5.88
CA ALA A 104 7.16 -3.08 -6.16
C ALA A 104 6.90 -2.77 -7.64
N SER A 105 6.24 -3.67 -8.32
CA SER A 105 5.91 -3.48 -9.73
C SER A 105 4.56 -4.14 -10.06
N ALA A 106 3.92 -3.62 -11.10
CA ALA A 106 2.85 -4.32 -11.78
C ALA A 106 3.23 -4.46 -13.26
N PRO A 107 3.01 -5.60 -13.89
CA PRO A 107 3.38 -5.77 -15.28
C PRO A 107 2.63 -4.77 -16.18
N ILE A 108 1.34 -4.66 -16.01
CA ILE A 108 0.46 -3.69 -16.68
C ILE A 108 -0.76 -3.44 -15.79
N VAL A 109 -1.16 -2.18 -15.65
CA VAL A 109 -2.40 -1.77 -14.97
C VAL A 109 -3.39 -1.27 -16.02
N PRO A 110 -4.42 -2.07 -16.37
CA PRO A 110 -5.42 -1.68 -17.34
C PRO A 110 -6.55 -0.87 -16.70
N ALA A 111 -7.14 0.04 -17.46
CA ALA A 111 -8.41 0.67 -17.14
C ALA A 111 -9.25 0.87 -18.42
N LEU A 112 -10.54 0.58 -18.32
CA LEU A 112 -11.51 0.72 -19.40
C LEU A 112 -12.58 1.71 -18.97
N PHE A 113 -12.93 2.63 -19.88
CA PHE A 113 -14.01 3.61 -19.71
C PHE A 113 -14.97 3.53 -20.88
N ALA A 114 -16.24 3.75 -20.56
CA ALA A 114 -17.30 3.88 -21.56
C ALA A 114 -18.27 4.98 -21.13
N SER A 115 -18.75 5.78 -22.07
CA SER A 115 -19.80 6.72 -21.83
C SER A 115 -20.74 6.82 -23.04
N TYR A 116 -22.00 7.10 -22.78
CA TYR A 116 -22.99 7.47 -23.77
C TYR A 116 -23.72 8.73 -23.31
N LYS A 117 -23.67 9.76 -24.11
CA LYS A 117 -24.36 11.04 -23.84
C LYS A 117 -25.40 11.31 -24.91
N LYS A 118 -26.56 11.77 -24.49
CA LYS A 118 -27.61 12.27 -25.36
C LYS A 118 -28.32 13.46 -24.71
N ASP A 119 -28.33 14.57 -25.40
CA ASP A 119 -28.99 15.80 -24.95
C ASP A 119 -28.52 16.23 -23.54
N ARG A 120 -29.39 16.08 -22.54
CA ARG A 120 -29.16 16.49 -21.14
C ARG A 120 -28.68 15.40 -20.22
N TRP A 121 -28.57 14.15 -20.69
CA TRP A 121 -28.20 13.03 -19.84
C TRP A 121 -27.02 12.23 -20.39
N ALA A 122 -26.31 11.60 -19.50
CA ALA A 122 -25.28 10.62 -19.86
C ALA A 122 -25.32 9.42 -18.91
N VAL A 123 -24.92 8.27 -19.42
CA VAL A 123 -24.59 7.08 -18.65
C VAL A 123 -23.16 6.72 -18.91
N SER A 124 -22.47 6.26 -17.87
CA SER A 124 -21.08 5.90 -18.03
C SER A 124 -20.67 4.77 -17.11
N ALA A 125 -19.59 4.08 -17.48
CA ALA A 125 -19.02 2.99 -16.72
C ALA A 125 -17.50 2.98 -16.82
N MET A 126 -16.83 2.45 -15.78
CA MET A 126 -15.42 2.13 -15.82
C MET A 126 -15.12 0.81 -15.10
N ILE A 127 -14.02 0.19 -15.49
CA ILE A 127 -13.42 -0.95 -14.80
C ILE A 127 -11.92 -0.68 -14.66
N GLY A 128 -11.37 -0.90 -13.46
CA GLY A 128 -9.95 -0.69 -13.18
C GLY A 128 -9.54 -1.16 -11.79
N ILE A 129 -8.27 -0.95 -11.43
CA ILE A 129 -7.73 -1.26 -10.11
C ILE A 129 -7.88 -0.02 -9.23
N VAL A 130 -9.00 0.10 -8.52
CA VAL A 130 -9.42 1.32 -7.83
C VAL A 130 -8.77 1.53 -6.47
N GLY A 131 -7.95 0.62 -6.01
CA GLY A 131 -7.28 0.82 -4.75
C GLY A 131 -6.10 -0.09 -4.59
N SER A 132 -5.22 0.31 -3.70
CA SER A 132 -3.98 -0.31 -3.30
C SER A 132 -3.37 -1.09 -4.44
N GLY A 133 -2.24 -1.05 -4.77
CA GLY A 133 -1.84 -1.73 -5.94
C GLY A 133 -0.43 -2.27 -5.87
N GLY A 134 -0.24 -3.30 -6.60
CA GLY A 134 1.05 -3.87 -6.83
C GLY A 134 1.37 -5.02 -5.92
N PHE A 135 2.42 -5.60 -6.29
CA PHE A 135 3.16 -6.65 -5.65
C PHE A 135 4.42 -6.00 -5.09
N VAL A 136 4.77 -6.32 -3.85
CA VAL A 136 6.08 -5.96 -3.30
C VAL A 136 6.76 -7.22 -2.78
N GLU A 137 8.06 -7.29 -2.99
CA GLU A 137 8.90 -8.37 -2.53
C GLU A 137 10.14 -7.80 -1.84
N TYR A 138 10.48 -8.40 -0.71
CA TYR A 138 11.70 -8.19 0.06
C TYR A 138 12.43 -9.52 0.13
N ASP A 139 13.42 -9.73 -0.74
CA ASP A 139 14.12 -11.01 -0.84
C ASP A 139 15.00 -11.31 0.37
N GLU A 140 15.40 -10.29 1.13
CA GLU A 140 16.19 -10.44 2.34
C GLU A 140 15.37 -10.22 3.63
N GLY A 141 14.03 -10.32 3.53
CA GLY A 141 13.11 -10.06 4.63
C GLY A 141 13.03 -8.59 5.00
N VAL A 142 12.66 -8.31 6.25
CA VAL A 142 12.50 -6.95 6.77
C VAL A 142 13.06 -6.83 8.20
N PRO A 143 13.47 -5.63 8.65
CA PRO A 143 14.14 -5.45 9.94
C PRO A 143 13.35 -5.94 11.13
N MET A 144 12.02 -5.80 11.10
CA MET A 144 11.15 -6.21 12.20
C MET A 144 11.17 -7.72 12.51
N PHE A 145 11.68 -8.53 11.59
CA PHE A 145 11.92 -9.96 11.78
C PHE A 145 13.39 -10.25 12.01
N ASN A 146 14.22 -9.76 11.12
CA ASN A 146 15.64 -10.11 11.10
C ASN A 146 16.33 -9.66 12.40
N VAL A 147 16.04 -8.44 12.91
CA VAL A 147 16.68 -7.91 14.12
C VAL A 147 16.31 -8.72 15.37
N PRO A 148 15.03 -8.88 15.75
CA PRO A 148 14.66 -9.59 16.97
C PRO A 148 15.00 -11.09 16.89
N ILE A 149 14.90 -11.71 15.72
CA ILE A 149 15.22 -13.11 15.54
C ILE A 149 16.73 -13.32 15.68
N THR A 150 17.55 -12.49 15.03
CA THR A 150 19.01 -12.57 15.19
C THR A 150 19.42 -12.39 16.65
N ALA A 151 18.88 -11.37 17.33
CA ALA A 151 19.16 -11.12 18.74
C ALA A 151 18.74 -12.32 19.64
N LYS A 152 17.58 -12.89 19.35
CA LYS A 152 17.06 -14.04 20.10
C LYS A 152 17.86 -15.32 19.86
N MET A 153 18.18 -15.62 18.60
CA MET A 153 19.02 -16.79 18.27
C MET A 153 20.38 -16.68 18.94
N TYR A 154 21.03 -15.52 18.79
CA TYR A 154 22.30 -15.27 19.48
C TYR A 154 22.21 -15.50 20.99
N SER A 155 21.25 -14.87 21.68
CA SER A 155 21.11 -14.99 23.13
C SER A 155 20.82 -16.43 23.59
N THR A 156 20.00 -17.17 22.82
CA THR A 156 19.64 -18.56 23.13
C THR A 156 20.81 -19.49 22.92
N LEU A 157 21.53 -19.36 21.82
CA LEU A 157 22.73 -20.16 21.54
C LEU A 157 23.84 -19.85 22.55
N TYR A 158 24.08 -18.58 22.86
CA TYR A 158 25.06 -18.18 23.85
C TYR A 158 24.79 -18.83 25.23
N GLN A 159 23.57 -18.77 25.75
CA GLN A 159 23.19 -19.37 27.01
C GLN A 159 23.37 -20.89 27.01
N LYS A 160 23.04 -21.56 25.90
CA LYS A 160 23.22 -22.99 25.77
C LYS A 160 24.71 -23.41 25.76
N ILE A 161 25.54 -22.68 25.00
CA ILE A 161 26.97 -23.01 24.80
C ILE A 161 27.79 -22.60 26.03
N ALA A 162 27.45 -21.50 26.69
CA ALA A 162 28.15 -21.03 27.91
C ALA A 162 28.07 -22.05 29.08
N GLY A 163 27.09 -22.94 29.07
CA GLY A 163 26.97 -24.05 30.04
C GLY A 163 27.72 -25.32 29.63
N THR A 164 28.55 -25.29 28.60
CA THR A 164 29.29 -26.45 28.05
C THR A 164 30.82 -26.27 28.19
N PRO A 165 31.62 -27.26 27.88
CA PRO A 165 33.08 -27.12 27.79
C PRO A 165 33.57 -26.08 26.78
N TYR A 166 32.69 -25.62 25.89
CA TYR A 166 32.96 -24.58 24.88
C TYR A 166 32.65 -23.14 25.35
N ALA A 167 32.45 -22.92 26.65
CA ALA A 167 32.08 -21.63 27.24
C ALA A 167 32.99 -20.47 26.82
N ALA A 168 34.30 -20.70 26.71
CA ALA A 168 35.25 -19.69 26.25
C ALA A 168 35.04 -19.21 24.81
N GLN A 169 34.36 -20.02 23.99
CA GLN A 169 34.05 -19.74 22.58
C GLN A 169 32.56 -19.39 22.35
N ALA A 170 31.79 -19.33 23.44
CA ALA A 170 30.33 -19.21 23.36
C ALA A 170 29.85 -17.98 22.54
N ASP A 171 30.53 -16.85 22.67
CA ASP A 171 30.15 -15.65 21.92
C ASP A 171 30.34 -15.84 20.39
N ALA A 172 31.47 -16.39 19.98
CA ALA A 172 31.76 -16.62 18.57
C ALA A 172 30.87 -17.73 17.97
N LEU A 173 30.61 -18.80 18.71
CA LEU A 173 29.78 -19.92 18.28
C LEU A 173 28.30 -19.51 18.23
N ALA A 174 27.83 -18.67 19.15
CA ALA A 174 26.44 -18.18 19.17
C ALA A 174 26.09 -17.30 17.98
N ARG A 175 27.07 -16.80 17.24
CA ARG A 175 26.90 -16.02 16.00
C ARG A 175 26.91 -16.88 14.74
N ASP A 176 27.22 -18.18 14.88
CA ASP A 176 27.39 -19.10 13.75
C ASP A 176 26.04 -19.67 13.29
N PHE A 177 25.16 -18.83 12.80
CA PHE A 177 23.92 -19.23 12.15
C PHE A 177 23.64 -18.33 10.93
N ILE A 178 22.88 -18.87 10.00
CA ILE A 178 22.45 -18.18 8.78
C ILE A 178 20.96 -17.93 8.90
N LEU A 179 20.57 -16.67 8.70
CA LEU A 179 19.18 -16.27 8.63
C LEU A 179 18.78 -16.10 7.16
N ASP A 180 17.88 -16.96 6.70
CA ASP A 180 17.21 -16.85 5.41
C ASP A 180 15.80 -16.30 5.64
N SER A 181 15.45 -15.23 4.96
CA SER A 181 14.17 -14.58 5.13
C SER A 181 13.71 -13.90 3.85
N SER A 182 12.46 -14.09 3.52
CA SER A 182 11.81 -13.33 2.44
C SER A 182 10.40 -12.97 2.82
N MET A 183 9.90 -11.91 2.19
CA MET A 183 8.52 -11.49 2.37
C MET A 183 7.97 -10.90 1.08
N LYS A 184 6.79 -11.35 0.71
CA LYS A 184 6.05 -10.80 -0.42
C LYS A 184 4.57 -10.66 -0.11
N GLY A 185 3.98 -9.65 -0.72
CA GLY A 185 2.56 -9.42 -0.59
C GLY A 185 1.99 -8.71 -1.80
N LYS A 186 0.70 -8.90 -1.98
CA LYS A 186 -0.08 -8.29 -3.04
C LYS A 186 -1.38 -7.76 -2.46
N GLN A 187 -1.78 -6.57 -2.88
CA GLN A 187 -3.10 -6.01 -2.62
C GLN A 187 -3.63 -5.36 -3.88
N TYR A 188 -4.77 -5.83 -4.38
CA TYR A 188 -5.51 -5.17 -5.44
C TYR A 188 -6.97 -5.00 -5.02
N ILE A 189 -7.53 -3.84 -5.31
CA ILE A 189 -8.96 -3.59 -5.25
C ILE A 189 -9.44 -3.32 -6.66
N TYR A 190 -10.09 -4.29 -7.25
CA TYR A 190 -10.71 -4.17 -8.56
C TYR A 190 -12.05 -3.45 -8.40
N GLY A 191 -12.31 -2.43 -9.21
CA GLY A 191 -13.55 -1.66 -9.18
C GLY A 191 -14.27 -1.66 -10.50
N GLY A 192 -15.58 -1.87 -10.44
CA GLY A 192 -16.50 -1.62 -11.53
C GLY A 192 -17.47 -0.51 -11.12
N GLN A 193 -17.47 0.62 -11.84
CA GLN A 193 -18.28 1.79 -11.55
C GLN A 193 -19.29 2.04 -12.67
N VAL A 194 -20.49 2.46 -12.28
CA VAL A 194 -21.52 2.96 -13.21
C VAL A 194 -22.04 4.28 -12.68
N ASN A 195 -22.35 5.24 -13.59
CA ASN A 195 -22.88 6.54 -13.24
C ASN A 195 -24.04 6.92 -14.16
N PHE A 196 -24.93 7.73 -13.60
CA PHE A 196 -25.96 8.47 -14.35
C PHE A 196 -25.75 9.95 -14.09
N THR A 197 -25.69 10.73 -15.17
CA THR A 197 -25.45 12.18 -15.17
C THR A 197 -26.65 12.88 -15.79
N TYR A 198 -27.04 14.03 -15.23
CA TYR A 198 -28.11 14.85 -15.77
C TYR A 198 -27.78 16.35 -15.69
N ARG A 199 -27.92 17.08 -16.81
CA ARG A 199 -27.81 18.53 -16.85
C ARG A 199 -29.11 19.15 -16.39
N ILE A 200 -29.13 19.65 -15.16
CA ILE A 200 -30.31 20.17 -14.48
C ILE A 200 -30.76 21.51 -15.12
N ILE A 201 -29.81 22.41 -15.27
CA ILE A 201 -29.96 23.72 -15.97
C ILE A 201 -28.77 23.93 -16.90
N ASP A 202 -28.77 25.01 -17.66
CA ASP A 202 -27.71 25.21 -18.67
C ASP A 202 -26.30 25.42 -18.16
N CYS A 203 -26.13 25.67 -16.86
CA CYS A 203 -24.81 25.81 -16.23
C CYS A 203 -24.55 24.79 -15.11
N LEU A 204 -25.49 23.93 -14.78
CA LEU A 204 -25.34 22.96 -13.65
C LEU A 204 -25.77 21.57 -14.05
N SER A 205 -24.90 20.62 -13.77
CA SER A 205 -25.18 19.21 -13.86
C SER A 205 -24.91 18.49 -12.52
N ALA A 206 -25.51 17.34 -12.36
CA ALA A 206 -25.24 16.43 -11.24
C ALA A 206 -25.16 14.99 -11.73
N ALA A 207 -24.44 14.17 -10.98
CA ALA A 207 -24.40 12.75 -11.23
C ALA A 207 -24.49 11.94 -9.94
N VAL A 208 -25.04 10.74 -10.09
CA VAL A 208 -25.02 9.69 -9.07
C VAL A 208 -24.32 8.48 -9.65
N GLY A 209 -23.52 7.83 -8.84
CA GLY A 209 -22.75 6.67 -9.25
C GLY A 209 -22.69 5.62 -8.16
N PHE A 210 -22.29 4.44 -8.57
CA PHE A 210 -22.10 3.31 -7.69
C PHE A 210 -20.92 2.48 -8.19
N ARG A 211 -20.01 2.11 -7.26
CA ARG A 211 -18.86 1.27 -7.57
C ARG A 211 -18.87 0.02 -6.71
N ALA A 212 -18.80 -1.15 -7.35
CA ALA A 212 -18.51 -2.42 -6.70
C ALA A 212 -16.99 -2.62 -6.65
N ASN A 213 -16.46 -2.97 -5.48
CA ASN A 213 -15.05 -3.14 -5.23
C ASN A 213 -14.78 -4.57 -4.75
N TYR A 214 -13.81 -5.24 -5.37
CA TYR A 214 -13.36 -6.56 -4.99
C TYR A 214 -11.90 -6.51 -4.55
N TYR A 215 -11.67 -6.80 -3.27
CA TYR A 215 -10.34 -6.91 -2.69
C TYR A 215 -9.78 -8.31 -2.94
N ASP A 216 -8.58 -8.41 -3.51
CA ASP A 216 -7.79 -9.63 -3.67
C ASP A 216 -6.36 -9.37 -3.21
N GLY A 217 -5.98 -9.97 -2.10
CA GLY A 217 -4.68 -9.83 -1.49
C GLY A 217 -4.09 -11.17 -1.11
N TYR A 218 -2.77 -11.24 -1.02
CA TYR A 218 -2.08 -12.33 -0.37
C TYR A 218 -0.83 -11.83 0.34
N TYR A 219 -0.43 -12.60 1.34
CA TYR A 219 0.80 -12.41 2.11
C TYR A 219 1.50 -13.75 2.22
N LYS A 220 2.77 -13.75 1.82
CA LYS A 220 3.61 -14.95 1.85
C LYS A 220 5.00 -14.58 2.30
N GLY A 221 5.56 -15.37 3.21
CA GLY A 221 6.92 -15.15 3.69
C GLY A 221 7.43 -16.28 4.52
N HIS A 222 8.73 -16.28 4.73
CA HIS A 222 9.40 -17.19 5.65
C HIS A 222 10.56 -16.48 6.36
N VAL A 223 10.91 -17.00 7.51
CA VAL A 223 12.15 -16.67 8.22
C VAL A 223 12.69 -17.95 8.81
N THR A 224 13.82 -18.43 8.29
CA THR A 224 14.45 -19.68 8.69
C THR A 224 15.85 -19.40 9.21
N ALA A 225 16.16 -19.82 10.44
CA ALA A 225 17.50 -19.76 11.00
C ALA A 225 18.14 -21.15 10.93
N MET A 226 19.20 -21.30 10.13
CA MET A 226 19.97 -22.54 9.99
C MET A 226 21.24 -22.48 10.84
N PRO A 227 21.66 -23.59 11.47
CA PRO A 227 22.95 -23.65 12.15
C PRO A 227 24.08 -23.46 11.15
N GLY A 228 25.09 -22.68 11.52
CA GLY A 228 26.34 -22.59 10.77
C GLY A 228 27.20 -23.84 10.94
N GLN A 229 28.30 -23.91 10.17
CA GLN A 229 29.17 -25.08 10.13
C GLN A 229 29.80 -25.43 11.48
N LYS A 230 30.11 -24.41 12.29
CA LYS A 230 30.79 -24.64 13.59
C LYS A 230 29.85 -25.19 14.65
N ILE A 231 28.57 -24.82 14.64
CA ILE A 231 27.62 -25.30 15.64
C ILE A 231 26.78 -26.48 15.16
N SER A 232 26.79 -26.82 13.88
CA SER A 232 25.98 -27.91 13.31
C SER A 232 26.31 -29.27 13.96
N SER A 233 27.58 -29.52 14.35
CA SER A 233 27.99 -30.71 15.09
C SER A 233 27.41 -30.78 16.51
N MET A 234 27.02 -29.62 17.08
CA MET A 234 26.51 -29.53 18.47
C MET A 234 24.98 -29.54 18.52
N VAL A 235 24.32 -28.92 17.48
CA VAL A 235 22.88 -28.72 17.47
C VAL A 235 22.17 -29.47 16.35
N GLY A 236 22.91 -30.17 15.49
CA GLY A 236 22.38 -30.83 14.29
C GLY A 236 22.21 -29.87 13.12
N ASN A 237 21.74 -30.39 11.98
CA ASN A 237 21.56 -29.64 10.72
C ASN A 237 20.13 -29.19 10.50
N ASN A 238 19.21 -29.43 11.44
CA ASN A 238 17.84 -28.98 11.32
C ASN A 238 17.72 -27.48 11.59
N PRO A 239 16.72 -26.79 11.02
CA PRO A 239 16.48 -25.41 11.35
C PRO A 239 16.41 -25.16 12.86
N LEU A 240 17.11 -24.13 13.33
CA LEU A 240 17.02 -23.65 14.71
C LEU A 240 15.66 -22.99 14.95
N MET A 241 15.13 -22.38 13.92
CA MET A 241 13.82 -21.77 13.87
C MET A 241 13.33 -21.74 12.43
N ASP A 242 12.04 -21.98 12.24
CA ASP A 242 11.35 -21.87 10.94
C ASP A 242 9.97 -21.25 11.13
N LEU A 243 9.73 -20.14 10.44
CA LEU A 243 8.48 -19.41 10.42
C LEU A 243 8.00 -19.32 8.99
N GLN A 244 6.74 -19.65 8.77
CA GLN A 244 6.14 -19.57 7.44
C GLN A 244 4.73 -18.99 7.51
N LEU A 245 4.41 -18.13 6.53
CA LEU A 245 3.08 -17.60 6.30
C LEU A 245 2.69 -17.76 4.83
N ASP A 246 1.48 -18.23 4.58
CA ASP A 246 0.80 -18.18 3.28
C ASP A 246 -0.69 -17.94 3.53
N CYS A 247 -1.14 -16.69 3.32
CA CYS A 247 -2.51 -16.25 3.57
C CYS A 247 -3.04 -15.47 2.37
N VAL A 248 -4.23 -15.83 1.90
CA VAL A 248 -4.98 -15.11 0.89
C VAL A 248 -6.17 -14.41 1.54
N GLN A 249 -6.43 -13.17 1.17
CA GLN A 249 -7.54 -12.37 1.69
C GLN A 249 -8.41 -11.87 0.55
N ARG A 250 -9.73 -12.05 0.66
CA ARG A 250 -10.70 -11.62 -0.33
C ARG A 250 -11.91 -11.00 0.31
N GLY A 251 -12.49 -10.00 -0.35
CA GLY A 251 -13.68 -9.32 0.17
C GLY A 251 -14.33 -8.40 -0.84
N TRP A 252 -15.59 -8.06 -0.60
CA TRP A 252 -16.36 -7.12 -1.40
C TRP A 252 -16.73 -5.88 -0.61
N GLY A 253 -16.84 -4.76 -1.31
CA GLY A 253 -17.36 -3.51 -0.77
C GLY A 253 -18.02 -2.68 -1.86
N PHE A 254 -18.82 -1.69 -1.44
CA PHE A 254 -19.64 -0.89 -2.34
C PHE A 254 -19.52 0.59 -1.99
N THR A 255 -19.29 1.44 -3.01
CA THR A 255 -19.11 2.87 -2.88
C THR A 255 -20.22 3.62 -3.62
N PRO A 256 -21.16 4.27 -2.92
CA PRO A 256 -21.98 5.29 -3.53
C PRO A 256 -21.13 6.51 -3.91
N ILE A 257 -21.49 7.20 -4.99
CA ILE A 257 -20.77 8.36 -5.52
C ILE A 257 -21.78 9.42 -5.90
N ILE A 258 -21.50 10.66 -5.55
CA ILE A 258 -22.26 11.84 -6.01
C ILE A 258 -21.29 12.87 -6.55
N SER A 259 -21.72 13.61 -7.57
CA SER A 259 -20.93 14.71 -8.09
C SER A 259 -21.79 15.82 -8.68
N ALA A 260 -21.22 16.99 -8.77
CA ALA A 260 -21.82 18.17 -9.40
C ALA A 260 -20.75 18.90 -10.21
N ASP A 261 -21.20 19.52 -11.29
CA ASP A 261 -20.35 20.32 -12.15
C ASP A 261 -21.10 21.60 -12.54
N PHE A 262 -20.45 22.73 -12.31
CA PHE A 262 -20.93 24.04 -12.70
C PHE A 262 -20.04 24.58 -13.80
N HIS A 263 -20.62 24.75 -14.99
CA HIS A 263 -19.94 25.21 -16.20
C HIS A 263 -20.50 26.51 -16.65
N MET A 264 -19.70 27.58 -16.63
CA MET A 264 -20.11 28.90 -17.03
C MET A 264 -18.99 29.64 -17.78
N ASN A 265 -19.24 29.97 -19.04
CA ASN A 265 -18.27 30.62 -19.94
C ASN A 265 -16.94 29.81 -19.99
N LYS A 266 -15.86 30.38 -19.43
CA LYS A 266 -14.52 29.82 -19.39
C LYS A 266 -14.22 29.07 -18.09
N TRP A 267 -15.14 29.02 -17.14
CA TRP A 267 -14.97 28.45 -15.83
C TRP A 267 -15.72 27.12 -15.73
N THR A 268 -15.06 26.16 -15.12
CA THR A 268 -15.67 24.91 -14.65
C THR A 268 -15.34 24.75 -13.17
N VAL A 269 -16.38 24.56 -12.35
CA VAL A 269 -16.22 24.25 -10.92
C VAL A 269 -16.90 22.91 -10.66
N ALA A 270 -16.15 21.97 -10.11
CA ALA A 270 -16.59 20.61 -9.95
C ALA A 270 -16.40 20.12 -8.51
N MET A 271 -17.31 19.28 -8.06
CA MET A 271 -17.25 18.62 -6.76
C MET A 271 -17.65 17.16 -6.92
N ARG A 272 -16.93 16.27 -6.21
CA ARG A 272 -17.25 14.85 -6.13
C ARG A 272 -17.11 14.38 -4.69
N TYR A 273 -18.02 13.49 -4.27
CA TYR A 273 -17.93 12.80 -3.01
C TYR A 273 -18.14 11.29 -3.21
N GLU A 274 -17.19 10.52 -2.77
CA GLU A 274 -17.27 9.06 -2.68
C GLU A 274 -17.45 8.68 -1.22
N PHE A 275 -18.50 7.91 -0.92
CA PHE A 275 -18.74 7.43 0.43
C PHE A 275 -17.73 6.33 0.81
N ARG A 276 -17.42 6.24 2.10
CA ARG A 276 -16.52 5.20 2.61
C ARG A 276 -17.03 3.80 2.24
N THR A 277 -16.13 3.01 1.66
CA THR A 277 -16.39 1.62 1.32
C THR A 277 -15.98 0.71 2.46
N LYS A 278 -16.92 -0.02 3.01
CA LYS A 278 -16.62 -1.07 3.99
C LYS A 278 -16.25 -2.36 3.26
N ILE A 279 -15.01 -2.83 3.43
CA ILE A 279 -14.56 -4.11 2.88
C ILE A 279 -14.21 -5.03 4.05
N ASN A 280 -14.97 -6.11 4.19
CA ASN A 280 -14.63 -7.22 5.08
C ASN A 280 -13.96 -8.29 4.25
N THR A 281 -12.68 -8.55 4.52
CA THR A 281 -11.98 -9.67 3.91
C THR A 281 -12.10 -10.90 4.79
N GLU A 282 -12.01 -12.07 4.16
CA GLU A 282 -11.94 -13.35 4.83
C GLU A 282 -10.62 -14.03 4.49
N ASN A 283 -9.98 -14.63 5.52
CA ASN A 283 -8.68 -15.26 5.40
C ASN A 283 -8.79 -16.70 4.93
N ASP A 284 -8.12 -17.01 3.84
CA ASP A 284 -7.77 -18.37 3.43
C ASP A 284 -6.28 -18.59 3.76
N THR A 285 -6.01 -18.97 5.01
CA THR A 285 -4.66 -19.18 5.51
C THR A 285 -4.26 -20.63 5.32
N ARG A 286 -3.32 -20.86 4.40
CA ARG A 286 -2.83 -22.19 4.02
C ARG A 286 -1.68 -22.64 4.86
N VAL A 287 -0.80 -21.73 5.22
CA VAL A 287 0.38 -21.97 6.06
C VAL A 287 0.50 -20.85 7.07
N LEU A 288 0.58 -21.22 8.33
CA LEU A 288 0.95 -20.35 9.43
C LEU A 288 1.64 -21.23 10.47
N THR A 289 2.96 -21.38 10.38
CA THR A 289 3.72 -22.29 11.19
C THR A 289 4.84 -21.59 11.94
N ILE A 290 5.15 -22.16 13.10
CA ILE A 290 6.29 -21.81 13.92
C ILE A 290 6.99 -23.10 14.30
N GLY A 291 8.22 -23.26 13.83
CA GLY A 291 9.11 -24.35 14.25
C GLY A 291 10.25 -23.80 15.09
N LEU A 292 10.48 -24.41 16.25
CA LEU A 292 11.71 -24.27 17.02
C LEU A 292 12.41 -25.60 17.04
N GLN A 293 13.77 -25.63 17.05
CA GLN A 293 14.53 -26.85 17.10
C GLN A 293 14.11 -27.71 18.29
N GLY A 294 13.73 -28.97 18.02
CA GLY A 294 13.27 -29.93 19.02
C GLY A 294 11.77 -29.89 19.32
N ALA A 295 11.00 -29.03 18.65
CA ALA A 295 9.54 -29.06 18.64
C ALA A 295 9.05 -29.32 17.21
N SER A 296 8.08 -30.21 17.03
CA SER A 296 7.31 -30.30 15.80
C SER A 296 6.67 -28.93 15.56
N GLY A 297 6.67 -28.43 14.32
CA GLY A 297 6.06 -27.13 13.97
C GLY A 297 4.59 -27.08 14.41
N TYR A 298 4.24 -26.09 15.22
CA TYR A 298 2.88 -25.84 15.63
C TYR A 298 2.32 -24.68 14.81
N SER A 299 1.10 -24.83 14.33
CA SER A 299 0.38 -23.67 13.80
C SER A 299 -0.01 -22.72 14.94
N VAL A 300 -0.24 -21.45 14.67
CA VAL A 300 -0.75 -20.50 15.69
C VAL A 300 -2.10 -20.98 16.24
N THR A 301 -2.90 -21.60 15.39
CA THR A 301 -4.17 -22.23 15.78
C THR A 301 -3.94 -23.33 16.81
N ASP A 302 -2.91 -24.17 16.64
CA ASP A 302 -2.57 -25.22 17.58
C ASP A 302 -2.07 -24.65 18.91
N VAL A 303 -1.25 -23.60 18.88
CA VAL A 303 -0.76 -22.92 20.09
C VAL A 303 -1.92 -22.28 20.86
N LYS A 304 -2.88 -21.67 20.17
CA LYS A 304 -4.10 -21.10 20.76
C LYS A 304 -4.96 -22.20 21.37
N ALA A 305 -5.23 -23.27 20.63
CA ALA A 305 -6.01 -24.42 21.10
C ALA A 305 -5.36 -25.10 22.31
N MET A 306 -4.03 -25.28 22.30
CA MET A 306 -3.28 -25.82 23.45
C MET A 306 -3.35 -24.89 24.66
N ALA A 307 -3.29 -23.58 24.45
CA ALA A 307 -3.41 -22.62 25.54
C ALA A 307 -4.81 -22.61 26.16
N GLU A 308 -5.85 -22.73 25.34
CA GLU A 308 -7.24 -22.84 25.75
C GLU A 308 -7.50 -24.15 26.51
N GLN A 309 -7.02 -25.29 25.99
CA GLN A 309 -7.15 -26.60 26.65
C GLN A 309 -6.43 -26.67 28.00
N ASN A 310 -5.30 -26.00 28.14
CA ASN A 310 -4.51 -26.01 29.37
C ASN A 310 -4.90 -24.88 30.34
N GLY A 311 -5.94 -24.12 30.06
CA GLY A 311 -6.39 -22.99 30.88
C GLY A 311 -5.33 -21.90 31.07
N ASN A 312 -4.41 -21.76 30.11
CA ASN A 312 -3.28 -20.83 30.24
C ASN A 312 -3.69 -19.41 29.84
N ALA A 313 -4.46 -18.78 30.75
CA ALA A 313 -4.97 -17.43 30.57
C ALA A 313 -3.88 -16.39 30.20
N ALA A 314 -2.62 -16.60 30.64
CA ALA A 314 -1.52 -15.71 30.30
C ALA A 314 -1.08 -15.81 28.83
N VAL A 315 -1.16 -17.00 28.24
CA VAL A 315 -0.87 -17.17 26.80
C VAL A 315 -2.04 -16.68 25.96
N ILE A 316 -3.28 -16.94 26.38
CA ILE A 316 -4.48 -16.43 25.71
C ILE A 316 -4.49 -14.89 25.78
N ALA A 317 -4.21 -14.29 26.95
CA ALA A 317 -4.11 -12.85 27.11
C ALA A 317 -2.96 -12.26 26.29
N ALA A 318 -1.79 -12.92 26.18
CA ALA A 318 -0.69 -12.47 25.35
C ALA A 318 -0.99 -12.56 23.84
N LEU A 319 -1.76 -13.56 23.42
CA LEU A 319 -2.27 -13.68 22.05
C LEU A 319 -3.40 -12.68 21.74
N SER A 320 -4.01 -12.12 22.76
CA SER A 320 -5.18 -11.21 22.65
C SER A 320 -4.89 -9.77 23.07
N ALA A 321 -3.70 -9.46 23.63
CA ALA A 321 -3.39 -8.14 24.17
C ALA A 321 -2.80 -7.17 23.13
N PRO A 322 -3.23 -5.89 23.10
CA PRO A 322 -2.82 -4.93 22.07
C PRO A 322 -1.43 -4.32 22.25
N ASP A 323 -0.70 -4.55 23.36
CA ASP A 323 0.57 -3.89 23.65
C ASP A 323 1.76 -4.83 23.87
N LYS A 324 2.93 -4.45 23.34
CA LYS A 324 4.25 -5.12 23.45
C LYS A 324 4.34 -6.51 22.80
N LEU A 325 3.97 -7.59 23.48
CA LEU A 325 3.84 -8.91 22.87
C LEU A 325 2.54 -9.00 22.07
N GLY A 326 1.50 -8.33 22.53
CA GLY A 326 0.20 -8.24 21.92
C GLY A 326 0.21 -7.51 20.57
N ASP A 327 1.08 -6.53 20.37
CA ASP A 327 1.20 -5.86 19.08
C ASP A 327 1.77 -6.80 18.00
N MET A 328 2.58 -7.77 18.41
CA MET A 328 3.07 -8.85 17.55
C MET A 328 2.02 -9.97 17.38
N ALA A 329 1.38 -10.40 18.43
CA ALA A 329 0.34 -11.45 18.41
C ALA A 329 -0.97 -10.93 17.80
N GLY A 330 -1.35 -9.69 18.04
CA GLY A 330 -2.52 -9.05 17.44
C GLY A 330 -2.44 -8.96 15.92
N LYS A 331 -1.22 -8.72 15.38
CA LYS A 331 -0.98 -8.72 13.94
C LYS A 331 -1.02 -10.10 13.31
N MET A 332 -0.87 -11.16 14.09
CA MET A 332 -1.02 -12.54 13.61
C MET A 332 -2.46 -13.02 13.66
N THR A 333 -3.28 -12.48 14.56
CA THR A 333 -4.71 -12.75 14.56
C THR A 333 -5.36 -12.29 13.26
N ASP A 334 -4.80 -11.26 12.60
CA ASP A 334 -5.25 -10.81 11.28
C ASP A 334 -5.04 -11.85 10.16
N TYR A 335 -4.29 -12.93 10.40
CA TYR A 335 -4.01 -14.00 9.44
C TYR A 335 -4.51 -15.38 9.89
N LEU A 336 -5.24 -15.47 10.99
CA LEU A 336 -5.86 -16.72 11.41
C LEU A 336 -6.88 -17.20 10.37
N PRO A 337 -6.99 -18.52 10.14
CA PRO A 337 -7.97 -19.07 9.21
C PRO A 337 -9.39 -18.62 9.56
N ASN A 338 -10.16 -18.25 8.53
CA ASN A 338 -11.56 -17.81 8.63
C ASN A 338 -11.79 -16.51 9.44
N GLU A 339 -10.73 -15.83 9.88
CA GLU A 339 -10.89 -14.51 10.49
C GLU A 339 -11.25 -13.45 9.45
N ARG A 340 -12.01 -12.45 9.88
CA ARG A 340 -12.44 -11.34 9.05
C ARG A 340 -11.70 -10.07 9.44
N VAL A 341 -10.98 -9.51 8.47
CA VAL A 341 -10.21 -8.29 8.64
C VAL A 341 -10.81 -7.18 7.79
N ARG A 342 -10.83 -5.97 8.33
CA ARG A 342 -11.33 -4.78 7.62
C ARG A 342 -10.21 -4.15 6.80
N TYR A 343 -10.54 -3.85 5.53
CA TYR A 343 -9.70 -3.05 4.64
C TYR A 343 -10.57 -2.03 3.90
N ASP A 344 -11.08 -1.04 4.64
CA ASP A 344 -11.96 -0.02 4.10
C ASP A 344 -11.23 0.90 3.12
N MET A 345 -11.93 1.31 2.06
CA MET A 345 -11.51 2.49 1.30
C MET A 345 -12.10 3.74 1.99
N PRO A 346 -11.32 4.80 2.18
CA PRO A 346 -11.79 6.03 2.80
C PRO A 346 -12.90 6.69 1.99
N SER A 347 -13.67 7.57 2.61
CA SER A 347 -14.44 8.54 1.84
C SER A 347 -13.48 9.52 1.18
N LEU A 348 -13.85 9.97 -0.02
CA LEU A 348 -13.09 10.92 -0.80
C LEU A 348 -13.94 12.13 -1.15
N PHE A 349 -13.46 13.31 -0.78
CA PHE A 349 -13.97 14.58 -1.24
C PHE A 349 -13.01 15.20 -2.25
N VAL A 350 -13.56 15.65 -3.38
CA VAL A 350 -12.82 16.33 -4.45
C VAL A 350 -13.48 17.65 -4.75
N ALA A 351 -12.68 18.70 -4.87
CA ALA A 351 -13.08 19.99 -5.39
C ALA A 351 -12.10 20.44 -6.46
N ALA A 352 -12.59 20.85 -7.61
CA ALA A 352 -11.78 21.26 -8.75
C ALA A 352 -12.28 22.54 -9.38
N VAL A 353 -11.33 23.32 -9.91
CA VAL A 353 -11.61 24.53 -10.70
C VAL A 353 -10.78 24.48 -11.97
N GLY A 354 -11.42 24.57 -13.10
CA GLY A 354 -10.80 24.70 -14.42
C GLY A 354 -11.08 26.08 -15.05
N TYR A 355 -10.11 26.54 -15.81
CA TYR A 355 -10.24 27.78 -16.56
C TYR A 355 -9.63 27.65 -17.97
N GLU A 356 -10.41 28.07 -18.98
CA GLU A 356 -9.95 28.14 -20.36
C GLU A 356 -9.49 29.55 -20.69
N PHE A 357 -8.16 29.74 -20.82
CA PHE A 357 -7.57 31.07 -21.15
C PHE A 357 -7.87 31.50 -22.58
N THR A 358 -7.63 30.59 -23.50
CA THR A 358 -7.90 30.72 -24.93
C THR A 358 -8.45 29.40 -25.45
N PRO A 359 -9.11 29.36 -26.62
CA PRO A 359 -9.43 28.06 -27.22
C PRO A 359 -8.21 27.16 -27.32
N GLY A 360 -8.25 26.04 -26.62
CA GLY A 360 -7.15 25.07 -26.58
C GLY A 360 -6.09 25.28 -25.50
N LEU A 361 -6.08 26.38 -24.73
CA LEU A 361 -5.19 26.51 -23.56
C LEU A 361 -6.02 26.56 -22.27
N ARG A 362 -5.90 25.54 -21.45
CA ARG A 362 -6.64 25.37 -20.19
C ARG A 362 -5.74 24.98 -19.04
N ALA A 363 -6.09 25.42 -17.85
CA ALA A 363 -5.47 24.99 -16.61
C ALA A 363 -6.54 24.58 -15.60
N ALA A 364 -6.17 23.71 -14.68
CA ALA A 364 -7.01 23.31 -13.57
C ALA A 364 -6.21 23.20 -12.30
N THR A 365 -6.89 23.38 -11.17
CA THR A 365 -6.42 23.04 -9.84
C THR A 365 -7.46 22.20 -9.14
N GLU A 366 -7.01 21.30 -8.29
CA GLU A 366 -7.87 20.33 -7.64
C GLU A 366 -7.38 20.06 -6.22
N PHE A 367 -8.31 19.80 -5.33
CA PHE A 367 -8.06 19.39 -3.95
C PHE A 367 -8.77 18.07 -3.70
N HIS A 368 -8.02 17.10 -3.14
CA HIS A 368 -8.55 15.83 -2.65
C HIS A 368 -8.40 15.75 -1.14
N PHE A 369 -9.40 15.20 -0.48
CA PHE A 369 -9.33 14.80 0.91
C PHE A 369 -9.85 13.38 1.07
N PHE A 370 -8.97 12.49 1.53
CA PHE A 370 -9.27 11.10 1.85
C PHE A 370 -9.36 10.96 3.36
N ASP A 371 -10.50 10.53 3.87
CA ASP A 371 -10.72 10.31 5.31
C ASP A 371 -10.10 8.97 5.76
N ASP A 372 -8.80 8.79 5.47
CA ASP A 372 -8.04 7.57 5.77
C ASP A 372 -8.05 7.25 7.26
N LYS A 373 -7.94 8.26 8.12
CA LYS A 373 -7.92 8.09 9.57
C LYS A 373 -9.15 7.36 10.12
N ASN A 374 -10.29 7.52 9.49
CA ASN A 374 -11.55 6.88 9.88
C ASN A 374 -11.87 5.60 9.08
N ALA A 375 -11.08 5.27 8.06
CA ALA A 375 -11.23 4.05 7.27
C ALA A 375 -10.52 2.88 7.96
N LYS A 376 -11.27 1.86 8.40
CA LYS A 376 -10.70 0.74 9.16
C LYS A 376 -9.76 -0.10 8.31
N MET A 377 -8.54 -0.27 8.80
CA MET A 377 -7.51 -1.15 8.24
C MET A 377 -7.12 -2.22 9.27
N GLY A 378 -6.57 -3.31 8.81
CA GLY A 378 -6.02 -4.35 9.70
C GLY A 378 -5.14 -3.77 10.81
N GLY A 379 -5.34 -4.22 12.05
CA GLY A 379 -4.67 -3.70 13.24
C GLY A 379 -5.02 -2.25 13.61
N GLN A 380 -6.05 -1.66 13.03
CA GLN A 380 -6.54 -0.29 13.28
C GLN A 380 -5.45 0.79 13.18
N ARG A 381 -4.45 0.56 12.35
CA ARG A 381 -3.26 1.41 12.24
C ARG A 381 -3.56 2.83 11.76
N GLN A 382 -4.57 3.00 10.92
CA GLN A 382 -5.00 4.30 10.41
C GLN A 382 -5.40 5.30 11.52
N GLU A 383 -5.80 4.83 12.69
CA GLU A 383 -6.12 5.68 13.84
C GLU A 383 -4.90 6.45 14.37
N LYS A 384 -3.70 5.95 14.06
CA LYS A 384 -2.42 6.57 14.41
C LYS A 384 -2.02 7.73 13.51
N LEU A 385 -2.70 7.97 12.40
CA LEU A 385 -2.48 9.14 11.55
C LEU A 385 -2.86 10.42 12.32
N SER A 386 -2.17 11.52 12.05
CA SER A 386 -2.53 12.84 12.58
C SER A 386 -3.82 13.36 11.97
N HIS A 387 -4.00 13.15 10.66
CA HIS A 387 -5.19 13.49 9.88
C HIS A 387 -5.35 12.52 8.69
N GLY A 388 -6.41 12.66 7.91
CA GLY A 388 -6.60 11.96 6.64
C GLY A 388 -5.69 12.55 5.56
N THR A 389 -5.46 11.78 4.49
CA THR A 389 -4.62 12.23 3.37
C THR A 389 -5.27 13.40 2.64
N TYR A 390 -4.47 14.40 2.31
CA TYR A 390 -4.89 15.43 1.36
C TYR A 390 -3.90 15.57 0.20
N GLU A 391 -4.44 15.98 -0.94
CA GLU A 391 -3.67 16.26 -2.14
C GLU A 391 -4.06 17.62 -2.71
N ILE A 392 -3.05 18.35 -3.20
CA ILE A 392 -3.23 19.58 -3.96
C ILE A 392 -2.62 19.34 -5.34
N LEU A 393 -3.44 19.52 -6.37
CA LEU A 393 -3.06 19.20 -7.74
C LEU A 393 -3.24 20.46 -8.62
N ALA A 394 -2.36 20.60 -9.58
CA ALA A 394 -2.50 21.62 -10.61
C ALA A 394 -1.96 21.09 -11.94
N GLY A 395 -2.52 21.56 -13.03
CA GLY A 395 -2.06 21.17 -14.35
C GLY A 395 -2.49 22.13 -15.44
N VAL A 396 -1.76 22.07 -16.55
CA VAL A 396 -1.98 22.87 -17.76
C VAL A 396 -2.02 21.92 -18.95
N GLU A 397 -2.94 22.18 -19.85
CA GLU A 397 -3.07 21.45 -21.09
C GLU A 397 -3.22 22.44 -22.26
N TRP A 398 -2.48 22.20 -23.33
CA TRP A 398 -2.46 23.05 -24.50
C TRP A 398 -2.60 22.24 -25.78
N ASP A 399 -3.65 22.53 -26.53
CA ASP A 399 -3.85 22.04 -27.90
C ASP A 399 -2.98 22.89 -28.83
N ILE A 400 -1.80 22.40 -29.18
CA ILE A 400 -0.85 23.10 -30.09
C ILE A 400 -1.52 23.34 -31.44
N ASN A 401 -2.32 22.37 -31.86
CA ASN A 401 -3.17 22.41 -33.06
C ASN A 401 -4.29 21.34 -32.90
N GLU A 402 -5.09 21.18 -33.92
CA GLU A 402 -6.22 20.22 -33.93
C GLU A 402 -5.77 18.74 -33.72
N LYS A 403 -4.50 18.43 -34.00
CA LYS A 403 -3.97 17.08 -33.91
C LYS A 403 -3.19 16.80 -32.63
N PHE A 404 -2.53 17.78 -32.06
CA PHE A 404 -1.58 17.53 -30.96
C PHE A 404 -1.92 18.38 -29.72
N THR A 405 -2.02 17.70 -28.61
CA THR A 405 -2.17 18.27 -27.27
C THR A 405 -0.92 17.93 -26.45
N VAL A 406 -0.41 18.87 -25.68
CA VAL A 406 0.63 18.64 -24.67
C VAL A 406 0.10 19.06 -23.31
N SER A 407 0.56 18.42 -22.25
CA SER A 407 0.18 18.78 -20.89
C SER A 407 1.28 18.45 -19.89
N CYS A 408 1.24 19.20 -18.79
CA CYS A 408 2.04 18.88 -17.60
C CYS A 408 1.22 19.21 -16.35
N GLY A 409 1.59 18.59 -15.24
CA GLY A 409 0.93 18.83 -13.96
C GLY A 409 1.83 18.45 -12.80
N GLY A 410 1.42 18.89 -11.63
CA GLY A 410 2.07 18.58 -10.37
C GLY A 410 1.03 18.28 -9.30
N GLN A 411 1.45 17.48 -8.32
CA GLN A 411 0.65 17.08 -7.18
C GLN A 411 1.52 17.06 -5.93
N HIS A 412 1.00 17.56 -4.84
CA HIS A 412 1.53 17.36 -3.49
C HIS A 412 0.59 16.47 -2.72
N THR A 413 1.14 15.45 -2.05
CA THR A 413 0.40 14.51 -1.20
C THR A 413 0.97 14.51 0.20
N ASP A 414 0.13 14.75 1.21
CA ASP A 414 0.42 14.64 2.63
C ASP A 414 -0.49 13.58 3.26
N TYR A 415 0.10 12.57 3.86
CA TYR A 415 -0.61 11.43 4.45
C TYR A 415 -0.91 11.56 5.93
N GLY A 416 -0.52 12.64 6.58
CA GLY A 416 -0.67 12.81 8.03
C GLY A 416 0.12 11.79 8.85
N LEU A 417 1.33 11.49 8.43
CA LEU A 417 2.15 10.40 8.98
C LEU A 417 2.61 10.67 10.40
N THR A 418 2.70 9.60 11.19
CA THR A 418 3.26 9.59 12.54
C THR A 418 4.19 8.39 12.73
N ASP A 419 5.04 8.44 13.75
CA ASP A 419 5.91 7.32 14.09
C ASP A 419 5.13 6.04 14.39
N ASP A 420 3.97 6.16 15.03
CA ASP A 420 3.13 5.02 15.40
C ASP A 420 2.42 4.39 14.19
N TYR A 421 2.21 5.16 13.12
CA TYR A 421 1.65 4.65 11.87
C TYR A 421 2.67 3.84 11.07
N GLN A 422 3.93 4.29 11.02
CA GLN A 422 4.95 3.73 10.14
C GLN A 422 5.41 2.32 10.55
N GLN A 423 5.32 1.37 9.63
CA GLN A 423 5.73 -0.02 9.80
C GLN A 423 6.58 -0.50 8.63
N ASN A 424 7.45 -1.50 8.85
CA ASN A 424 8.41 -1.95 7.83
C ASN A 424 7.74 -2.49 6.56
N THR A 425 6.61 -3.15 6.71
CA THR A 425 5.90 -3.79 5.60
C THR A 425 4.83 -2.89 5.00
N SER A 426 4.55 -1.75 5.65
CA SER A 426 3.51 -0.83 5.22
C SER A 426 3.78 0.56 5.76
N PHE A 427 4.55 1.31 5.03
CA PHE A 427 4.85 2.70 5.28
C PHE A 427 4.43 3.57 4.10
N ALA A 428 4.21 4.83 4.37
CA ALA A 428 4.02 5.87 3.38
C ALA A 428 5.07 6.96 3.56
N CYS A 429 5.25 7.77 2.55
CA CYS A 429 6.11 8.95 2.56
C CYS A 429 5.38 10.05 1.80
N ASP A 430 5.37 11.26 2.33
CA ASP A 430 4.80 12.41 1.65
C ASP A 430 5.57 12.68 0.35
N SER A 431 4.88 13.23 -0.65
CA SER A 431 5.47 13.31 -1.97
C SER A 431 5.06 14.53 -2.78
N TRP A 432 5.95 14.88 -3.70
CA TRP A 432 5.67 15.70 -4.86
C TRP A 432 5.67 14.82 -6.11
N SER A 433 4.63 14.88 -6.90
CA SER A 433 4.55 14.17 -8.18
C SER A 433 4.55 15.16 -9.33
N LEU A 434 5.23 14.79 -10.40
CA LEU A 434 5.30 15.55 -11.64
C LEU A 434 4.88 14.64 -12.79
N GLY A 435 3.96 15.13 -13.61
CA GLY A 435 3.47 14.44 -14.79
C GLY A 435 3.62 15.27 -16.04
N LEU A 436 3.89 14.62 -17.15
CA LEU A 436 3.97 15.22 -18.46
C LEU A 436 3.52 14.24 -19.54
N GLY A 437 3.09 14.77 -20.67
CA GLY A 437 2.69 13.91 -21.77
C GLY A 437 1.92 14.67 -22.84
N GLY A 438 1.25 13.91 -23.69
CA GLY A 438 0.48 14.49 -24.77
C GLY A 438 -0.57 13.55 -25.33
N ALA A 439 -1.36 14.08 -26.23
CA ALA A 439 -2.31 13.33 -27.00
C ALA A 439 -2.19 13.65 -28.49
N TRP A 440 -2.51 12.66 -29.31
CA TRP A 440 -2.54 12.76 -30.77
C TRP A 440 -3.92 12.34 -31.28
N ASN A 441 -4.66 13.31 -31.83
CA ASN A 441 -5.88 13.07 -32.57
C ASN A 441 -5.51 12.56 -33.98
N ILE A 442 -5.55 11.23 -34.20
CA ILE A 442 -5.30 10.62 -35.50
C ILE A 442 -6.36 11.09 -36.49
N ASN A 443 -7.61 11.14 -36.03
CA ASN A 443 -8.77 11.71 -36.71
C ASN A 443 -9.81 12.14 -35.66
N GLU A 444 -10.98 12.58 -36.09
CA GLU A 444 -12.07 13.03 -35.20
C GLU A 444 -12.56 11.96 -34.21
N LYS A 445 -12.32 10.68 -34.51
CA LYS A 445 -12.79 9.53 -33.71
C LYS A 445 -11.74 8.91 -32.81
N ILE A 446 -10.45 8.99 -33.18
CA ILE A 446 -9.37 8.28 -32.49
C ILE A 446 -8.38 9.29 -31.91
N ARG A 447 -8.19 9.22 -30.60
CA ARG A 447 -7.16 9.95 -29.86
C ARG A 447 -6.24 8.98 -29.14
N LEU A 448 -4.94 9.08 -29.33
CA LEU A 448 -3.92 8.39 -28.58
C LEU A 448 -3.39 9.30 -27.48
N ASN A 449 -3.21 8.74 -26.29
CA ASN A 449 -2.62 9.42 -25.14
C ASN A 449 -1.33 8.72 -24.73
N ALA A 450 -0.32 9.51 -24.35
CA ALA A 450 0.92 9.04 -23.77
C ALA A 450 1.34 9.91 -22.60
N SER A 451 1.85 9.29 -21.54
CA SER A 451 2.27 10.00 -20.33
C SER A 451 3.50 9.36 -19.68
N TYR A 452 4.19 10.18 -18.94
CA TYR A 452 5.14 9.78 -17.92
C TYR A 452 4.87 10.61 -16.66
N PHE A 453 4.84 9.96 -15.49
CA PHE A 453 4.92 10.67 -14.24
C PHE A 453 5.87 10.00 -13.26
N CYS A 454 6.42 10.80 -12.35
CA CYS A 454 7.23 10.35 -11.24
C CYS A 454 6.80 11.01 -9.94
N SER A 455 7.00 10.30 -8.83
CA SER A 455 6.81 10.86 -7.49
C SER A 455 8.15 10.91 -6.76
N LEU A 456 8.47 12.10 -6.26
CA LEU A 456 9.62 12.40 -5.42
C LEU A 456 9.14 12.38 -3.97
N TYR A 457 9.60 11.40 -3.22
CA TYR A 457 9.20 11.17 -1.84
C TYR A 457 10.19 11.81 -0.88
N SER A 458 9.65 12.34 0.22
CA SER A 458 10.45 12.73 1.38
C SER A 458 10.74 11.49 2.21
N ASP A 459 12.01 11.23 2.53
CA ASP A 459 12.37 10.13 3.42
C ASP A 459 11.74 10.35 4.80
N TYR A 460 11.23 9.27 5.38
CA TYR A 460 10.67 9.31 6.73
C TYR A 460 11.65 8.68 7.71
N ASN A 461 12.18 9.50 8.64
CA ASN A 461 13.15 9.09 9.63
C ASN A 461 12.48 8.86 10.98
N LYS A 462 12.85 7.76 11.65
CA LYS A 462 12.28 7.34 12.92
C LYS A 462 13.34 6.69 13.81
N LYS A 463 13.32 7.04 15.09
CA LYS A 463 14.17 6.44 16.11
C LYS A 463 13.33 5.61 17.08
N ILE A 464 13.66 4.34 17.26
CA ILE A 464 12.90 3.43 18.08
C ILE A 464 13.80 2.89 19.19
N ASN A 465 13.49 3.23 20.43
CA ASN A 465 14.14 2.64 21.60
C ASN A 465 13.49 1.31 21.95
N ASN A 466 14.29 0.36 22.42
CA ASN A 466 13.85 -1.00 22.71
C ASN A 466 13.11 -1.64 21.52
N ALA A 467 13.66 -1.42 20.32
CA ALA A 467 13.04 -1.82 19.07
C ALA A 467 12.75 -3.33 19.03
N TYR A 468 11.54 -3.68 18.62
CA TYR A 468 11.10 -5.06 18.45
C TYR A 468 11.22 -5.94 19.72
N GLY A 469 11.11 -5.32 20.91
CA GLY A 469 11.29 -6.03 22.18
C GLY A 469 12.73 -6.41 22.50
N THR A 470 13.69 -5.84 21.78
CA THR A 470 15.14 -5.96 22.06
C THR A 470 15.64 -4.74 22.86
N PRO A 471 16.80 -4.80 23.49
CA PRO A 471 17.38 -3.64 24.19
C PRO A 471 17.99 -2.59 23.23
N TYR A 472 17.88 -2.79 21.93
CA TYR A 472 18.54 -1.94 20.94
C TYR A 472 17.71 -0.70 20.61
N THR A 473 18.41 0.41 20.39
CA THR A 473 17.88 1.58 19.71
C THR A 473 18.17 1.43 18.21
N VAL A 474 17.13 1.58 17.40
CA VAL A 474 17.20 1.49 15.95
C VAL A 474 16.89 2.87 15.35
N ASP A 475 17.85 3.43 14.66
CA ASP A 475 17.60 4.55 13.75
C ASP A 475 17.13 3.96 12.41
N LYS A 476 16.00 4.45 11.89
CA LYS A 476 15.34 3.88 10.73
C LYS A 476 14.95 4.95 9.73
N THR A 477 15.23 4.67 8.46
CA THR A 477 14.81 5.50 7.32
C THR A 477 13.92 4.67 6.39
N TYR A 478 12.77 5.23 6.07
CA TYR A 478 11.87 4.73 5.02
C TYR A 478 12.01 5.60 3.79
N SER A 479 12.27 5.02 2.64
CA SER A 479 12.37 5.73 1.37
C SER A 479 11.56 5.05 0.28
N ARG A 480 11.14 5.84 -0.71
CA ARG A 480 10.33 5.36 -1.84
C ARG A 480 10.73 6.05 -3.13
N THR A 481 10.52 5.34 -4.23
CA THR A 481 10.50 5.92 -5.58
C THR A 481 9.25 5.42 -6.32
N ASN A 482 8.74 6.22 -7.23
CA ASN A 482 7.66 5.78 -8.11
C ASN A 482 7.81 6.43 -9.49
N ASN A 483 7.68 5.60 -10.51
CA ASN A 483 7.66 6.04 -11.90
C ASN A 483 6.55 5.29 -12.63
N VAL A 484 5.87 5.96 -13.54
CA VAL A 484 4.79 5.37 -14.35
C VAL A 484 4.91 5.86 -15.79
N ILE A 485 4.84 4.92 -16.73
CA ILE A 485 4.61 5.21 -18.14
C ILE A 485 3.21 4.75 -18.49
N GLY A 486 2.48 5.59 -19.21
CA GLY A 486 1.11 5.31 -19.62
C GLY A 486 0.88 5.50 -21.11
N ILE A 487 0.05 4.64 -21.69
CA ILE A 487 -0.51 4.78 -23.03
C ILE A 487 -2.00 4.50 -23.01
N GLY A 488 -2.77 5.24 -23.81
CA GLY A 488 -4.22 5.06 -23.89
C GLY A 488 -4.77 5.40 -25.27
N ILE A 489 -5.91 4.84 -25.57
CA ILE A 489 -6.65 5.11 -26.79
C ILE A 489 -8.10 5.48 -26.43
N ASP A 490 -8.56 6.62 -26.92
CA ASP A 490 -9.95 7.06 -26.84
C ASP A 490 -10.59 6.94 -28.22
N TYR A 491 -11.81 6.41 -28.25
CA TYR A 491 -12.58 6.26 -29.46
C TYR A 491 -13.96 6.91 -29.29
N ARG A 492 -14.36 7.72 -30.28
CA ARG A 492 -15.66 8.41 -30.40
C ARG A 492 -16.42 7.86 -31.60
N PHE A 493 -17.68 7.52 -31.40
CA PHE A 493 -18.54 6.99 -32.47
C PHE A 493 -19.28 8.08 -33.22
#